data_dc1b5e612d67a8cf8e5c0a7de0438d87
#
_entry.id   dc1b5e612d67a8cf8e5c0a7de0438d87
#
_cell.length_a   1.000
_cell.length_b   1.000
_cell.length_c   1.000
_cell.angle_alpha   90.00
_cell.angle_beta   90.00
_cell.angle_gamma   90.00
#
_symmetry.space_group_name_H-M   'P 1'
#
loop_
_entity.id
_entity.type
_entity.pdbx_description
1 polymer ?
#
loop_
_entity_poly.entity_id
_entity_poly.type
_entity_poly.pdbx_seq_one_letter_code
_entity_poly.pdbx_strand_id
1 'polypeptide(L)'
;DAHIDYGEIILDACSITFDFETKTVFAKYCLDSNDQKIGIPVLSDGSTSTSSDSLKYNFKTKKGITYQVKLQEGESYIHGEKVKRQNNGDIHIKNALYTTCDLDHPHFYFKLRKAIIKPDDKIVSGPVNLFVSDIPTPLGLPFAFLPNKKNKSANGIIIPTYGESQGL
;
A
#
# COMPACT_ATOMS: atom_id res chain seq x y z
N ASP A 1 -20.79 -14.35 -0.33
CA ASP A 1 -19.33 -14.22 -0.17
C ASP A 1 -18.64 -15.22 -1.08
N ALA A 2 -17.67 -14.78 -1.84
CA ALA A 2 -16.87 -15.60 -2.73
C ALA A 2 -15.45 -15.73 -2.17
N HIS A 3 -14.87 -16.93 -2.29
CA HIS A 3 -13.56 -17.28 -1.77
C HIS A 3 -12.76 -17.97 -2.86
N ILE A 4 -11.52 -17.58 -3.04
CA ILE A 4 -10.55 -18.25 -3.93
C ILE A 4 -9.30 -18.53 -3.13
N ASP A 5 -8.87 -19.79 -3.14
CA ASP A 5 -7.59 -20.25 -2.59
C ASP A 5 -6.73 -20.75 -3.76
N TYR A 6 -5.55 -20.14 -3.92
CA TYR A 6 -4.59 -20.53 -4.94
C TYR A 6 -3.16 -20.49 -4.36
N GLY A 7 -2.79 -21.59 -3.72
CA GLY A 7 -1.48 -21.73 -3.09
C GLY A 7 -1.31 -20.84 -1.87
N GLU A 8 -0.45 -19.83 -1.94
CA GLU A 8 -0.24 -18.87 -0.85
C GLU A 8 -1.18 -17.65 -0.94
N ILE A 9 -1.97 -17.56 -2.02
CA ILE A 9 -2.86 -16.43 -2.28
C ILE A 9 -4.29 -16.81 -1.91
N ILE A 10 -4.87 -16.08 -0.98
CA ILE A 10 -6.28 -16.18 -0.59
C ILE A 10 -6.97 -14.88 -0.96
N LEU A 11 -8.08 -14.98 -1.66
CA LEU A 11 -8.92 -13.83 -2.05
C LEU A 11 -10.35 -14.06 -1.57
N ASP A 12 -10.78 -13.20 -0.66
CA ASP A 12 -12.14 -13.12 -0.17
C ASP A 12 -12.81 -11.85 -0.70
N ALA A 13 -14.04 -11.94 -1.18
CA ALA A 13 -14.82 -10.78 -1.62
C ALA A 13 -16.31 -11.09 -1.67
N CYS A 14 -17.15 -10.07 -1.73
CA CYS A 14 -18.58 -10.27 -1.97
C CYS A 14 -18.83 -10.88 -3.35
N SER A 15 -18.16 -10.37 -4.38
CA SER A 15 -18.31 -10.84 -5.75
C SER A 15 -16.95 -11.04 -6.41
N ILE A 16 -16.74 -12.22 -6.95
CA ILE A 16 -15.56 -12.57 -7.73
C ILE A 16 -16.00 -13.09 -9.09
N THR A 17 -15.46 -12.52 -10.15
CA THR A 17 -15.70 -12.94 -11.53
C THR A 17 -14.39 -13.33 -12.17
N PHE A 18 -14.33 -14.49 -12.80
CA PHE A 18 -13.16 -14.98 -13.52
C PHE A 18 -13.46 -15.08 -15.02
N ASP A 19 -12.68 -14.39 -15.82
CA ASP A 19 -12.70 -14.50 -17.28
C ASP A 19 -11.63 -15.50 -17.73
N PHE A 20 -12.08 -16.64 -18.23
CA PHE A 20 -11.20 -17.73 -18.66
C PHE A 20 -10.48 -17.44 -19.98
N GLU A 21 -11.02 -16.60 -20.85
CA GLU A 21 -10.37 -16.25 -22.11
C GLU A 21 -9.18 -15.32 -21.88
N THR A 22 -9.41 -14.24 -21.13
CA THR A 22 -8.38 -13.25 -20.81
C THR A 22 -7.52 -13.62 -19.62
N LYS A 23 -7.87 -14.71 -18.89
CA LYS A 23 -7.22 -15.12 -17.62
C LYS A 23 -7.21 -14.00 -16.59
N THR A 24 -8.34 -13.32 -16.44
CA THR A 24 -8.48 -12.15 -15.58
C THR A 24 -9.50 -12.42 -14.48
N VAL A 25 -9.11 -12.14 -13.23
CA VAL A 25 -10.01 -12.10 -12.08
C VAL A 25 -10.40 -10.66 -11.79
N PHE A 26 -11.67 -10.48 -11.44
CA PHE A 26 -12.21 -9.22 -10.97
C PHE A 26 -12.96 -9.47 -9.66
N ALA A 27 -12.60 -8.75 -8.61
CA ALA A 27 -13.25 -8.82 -7.30
C ALA A 27 -13.72 -7.44 -6.87
N LYS A 28 -14.87 -7.37 -6.22
CA LYS A 28 -15.47 -6.13 -5.70
C LYS A 28 -16.31 -6.38 -4.46
N TYR A 29 -16.52 -5.32 -3.67
CA TYR A 29 -17.49 -5.29 -2.59
C TYR A 29 -18.94 -5.28 -3.13
N CYS A 30 -19.90 -5.56 -2.27
CA CYS A 30 -21.33 -5.33 -2.51
C CYS A 30 -21.83 -4.21 -1.60
N LEU A 31 -23.02 -3.71 -1.90
CA LEU A 31 -23.76 -2.82 -0.99
C LEU A 31 -24.87 -3.61 -0.32
N ASP A 32 -25.06 -3.39 0.97
CA ASP A 32 -26.22 -3.90 1.68
C ASP A 32 -27.47 -3.01 1.44
N SER A 33 -28.58 -3.33 2.11
CA SER A 33 -29.82 -2.56 2.02
C SER A 33 -29.73 -1.14 2.61
N ASN A 34 -28.64 -0.81 3.31
CA ASN A 34 -28.37 0.51 3.91
C ASN A 34 -27.25 1.26 3.16
N ASP A 35 -26.91 0.83 1.93
CA ASP A 35 -25.79 1.37 1.12
C ASP A 35 -24.40 1.25 1.79
N GLN A 36 -24.25 0.31 2.75
CA GLN A 36 -22.97 0.05 3.37
C GLN A 36 -22.20 -1.01 2.58
N LYS A 37 -20.88 -0.82 2.48
CA LYS A 37 -19.98 -1.78 1.79
C LYS A 37 -19.83 -3.04 2.62
N ILE A 38 -20.17 -4.19 2.03
CA ILE A 38 -20.00 -5.52 2.61
C ILE A 38 -19.13 -6.39 1.70
N GLY A 39 -18.45 -7.38 2.28
CA GLY A 39 -17.58 -8.30 1.54
C GLY A 39 -16.49 -7.56 0.76
N ILE A 40 -15.85 -6.58 1.40
CA ILE A 40 -14.72 -5.84 0.81
C ILE A 40 -13.63 -6.84 0.41
N PRO A 41 -13.10 -6.78 -0.84
CA PRO A 41 -12.05 -7.67 -1.28
C PRO A 41 -10.82 -7.62 -0.37
N VAL A 42 -10.44 -8.77 0.16
CA VAL A 42 -9.23 -8.97 0.96
C VAL A 42 -8.35 -9.98 0.24
N LEU A 43 -7.18 -9.53 -0.15
CA LEU A 43 -6.13 -10.36 -0.74
C LEU A 43 -5.07 -10.63 0.32
N SER A 44 -4.88 -11.89 0.66
CA SER A 44 -3.80 -12.34 1.55
C SER A 44 -2.75 -13.09 0.75
N ASP A 45 -1.48 -12.70 0.89
CA ASP A 45 -0.32 -13.31 0.24
C ASP A 45 0.72 -13.59 1.34
N GLY A 46 0.68 -14.79 1.89
CA GLY A 46 1.51 -15.19 3.02
C GLY A 46 1.32 -14.30 4.25
N SER A 47 2.26 -13.40 4.50
CA SER A 47 2.25 -12.52 5.68
C SER A 47 1.60 -11.15 5.46
N THR A 48 1.18 -10.83 4.24
CA THR A 48 0.65 -9.52 3.89
C THR A 48 -0.84 -9.62 3.59
N SER A 49 -1.64 -8.80 4.23
CA SER A 49 -3.08 -8.68 3.95
C SER A 49 -3.38 -7.30 3.37
N THR A 50 -4.12 -7.28 2.29
CA THR A 50 -4.46 -6.07 1.56
C THR A 50 -5.96 -6.02 1.33
N SER A 51 -6.63 -5.02 1.85
CA SER A 51 -8.04 -4.75 1.58
C SER A 51 -8.18 -3.67 0.50
N SER A 52 -9.27 -3.74 -0.29
CA SER A 52 -9.48 -2.80 -1.39
C SER A 52 -10.95 -2.76 -1.81
N ASP A 53 -11.40 -1.65 -2.40
CA ASP A 53 -12.75 -1.57 -2.95
C ASP A 53 -12.95 -2.47 -4.17
N SER A 54 -11.95 -2.56 -5.01
CA SER A 54 -11.97 -3.48 -6.16
C SER A 54 -10.57 -3.87 -6.61
N LEU A 55 -10.48 -5.07 -7.12
CA LEU A 55 -9.25 -5.68 -7.63
C LEU A 55 -9.50 -6.24 -9.02
N LYS A 56 -8.60 -5.96 -9.95
CA LYS A 56 -8.52 -6.62 -11.25
C LYS A 56 -7.10 -7.15 -11.44
N TYR A 57 -6.95 -8.46 -11.65
CA TYR A 57 -5.65 -9.11 -11.83
C TYR A 57 -5.67 -10.06 -13.02
N ASN A 58 -4.65 -9.99 -13.84
CA ASN A 58 -4.47 -10.85 -15.00
C ASN A 58 -3.33 -11.84 -14.76
N PHE A 59 -3.65 -13.13 -14.70
CA PHE A 59 -2.68 -14.19 -14.40
C PHE A 59 -1.66 -14.41 -15.53
N LYS A 60 -2.03 -14.16 -16.79
CA LYS A 60 -1.14 -14.32 -17.95
C LYS A 60 -0.08 -13.23 -17.99
N THR A 61 -0.48 -11.96 -17.77
CA THR A 61 0.42 -10.81 -17.85
C THR A 61 1.04 -10.45 -16.51
N LYS A 62 0.56 -11.05 -15.40
CA LYS A 62 0.94 -10.75 -14.01
C LYS A 62 0.74 -9.27 -13.63
N LYS A 63 -0.17 -8.59 -14.32
CA LYS A 63 -0.52 -7.19 -14.07
C LYS A 63 -1.82 -7.10 -13.28
N GLY A 64 -1.84 -6.15 -12.33
CA GLY A 64 -3.03 -5.91 -11.52
C GLY A 64 -3.30 -4.41 -11.37
N ILE A 65 -4.55 -4.10 -11.13
CA ILE A 65 -5.01 -2.75 -10.75
C ILE A 65 -5.94 -2.93 -9.57
N THR A 66 -5.70 -2.16 -8.52
CA THR A 66 -6.49 -2.18 -7.30
C THR A 66 -6.85 -0.74 -6.92
N TYR A 67 -8.06 -0.52 -6.45
CA TYR A 67 -8.57 0.80 -6.08
C TYR A 67 -8.88 0.84 -4.59
N GLN A 68 -8.64 2.02 -3.96
CA GLN A 68 -8.86 2.27 -2.54
C GLN A 68 -8.23 1.18 -1.66
N VAL A 69 -6.92 1.06 -1.81
CA VAL A 69 -6.13 0.02 -1.12
C VAL A 69 -5.79 0.47 0.27
N LYS A 70 -6.00 -0.41 1.24
CA LYS A 70 -5.43 -0.32 2.58
C LYS A 70 -4.48 -1.50 2.77
N LEU A 71 -3.21 -1.19 2.93
CA LEU A 71 -2.15 -2.14 3.17
C LEU A 71 -1.57 -1.89 4.56
N GLN A 72 -1.50 -2.94 5.36
CA GLN A 72 -0.77 -2.93 6.62
C GLN A 72 0.54 -3.69 6.43
N GLU A 73 1.65 -3.04 6.77
CA GLU A 73 2.97 -3.64 6.77
C GLU A 73 3.68 -3.32 8.09
N GLY A 74 3.72 -4.30 8.99
CA GLY A 74 4.17 -4.11 10.37
C GLY A 74 3.28 -3.12 11.13
N GLU A 75 3.88 -2.05 11.66
CA GLU A 75 3.18 -0.97 12.36
C GLU A 75 2.78 0.20 11.43
N SER A 76 2.99 0.04 10.13
CA SER A 76 2.70 1.10 9.15
C SER A 76 1.49 0.77 8.31
N TYR A 77 0.74 1.79 7.95
CA TYR A 77 -0.43 1.71 7.09
C TYR A 77 -0.22 2.55 5.84
N ILE A 78 -0.54 1.98 4.68
CA ILE A 78 -0.50 2.66 3.39
C ILE A 78 -1.90 2.65 2.81
N HIS A 79 -2.49 3.82 2.64
CA HIS A 79 -3.76 3.99 1.95
C HIS A 79 -3.45 4.49 0.54
N GLY A 80 -3.85 3.77 -0.49
CA GLY A 80 -3.60 4.12 -1.88
C GLY A 80 -4.90 4.29 -2.67
N GLU A 81 -5.06 5.41 -3.37
CA GLU A 81 -6.24 5.61 -4.24
C GLU A 81 -6.24 4.59 -5.39
N LYS A 82 -5.09 4.40 -6.01
CA LYS A 82 -4.92 3.49 -7.13
C LYS A 82 -3.55 2.85 -7.11
N VAL A 83 -3.54 1.55 -7.11
CA VAL A 83 -2.33 0.71 -7.10
C VAL A 83 -2.28 -0.11 -8.37
N LYS A 84 -1.13 -0.12 -9.04
CA LYS A 84 -0.87 -0.92 -10.24
C LYS A 84 0.33 -1.82 -9.99
N ARG A 85 0.13 -3.13 -10.10
CA ARG A 85 1.22 -4.10 -10.13
C ARG A 85 1.66 -4.32 -11.57
N GLN A 86 2.96 -4.24 -11.81
CA GLN A 86 3.58 -4.52 -13.10
C GLN A 86 4.04 -5.99 -13.16
N ASN A 87 4.35 -6.46 -14.36
CA ASN A 87 4.83 -7.83 -14.60
C ASN A 87 6.20 -8.14 -13.96
N ASN A 88 7.02 -7.11 -13.75
CA ASN A 88 8.32 -7.22 -13.05
C ASN A 88 8.19 -7.20 -11.52
N GLY A 89 6.96 -7.15 -10.99
CA GLY A 89 6.68 -7.07 -9.57
C GLY A 89 6.64 -5.65 -8.99
N ASP A 90 7.03 -4.62 -9.73
CA ASP A 90 6.95 -3.24 -9.27
C ASP A 90 5.51 -2.83 -9.00
N ILE A 91 5.28 -2.15 -7.87
CA ILE A 91 3.98 -1.66 -7.46
C ILE A 91 4.00 -0.13 -7.56
N HIS A 92 3.20 0.41 -8.46
CA HIS A 92 3.03 1.84 -8.64
C HIS A 92 1.79 2.30 -7.87
N ILE A 93 1.96 3.25 -6.97
CA ILE A 93 0.88 3.82 -6.16
C ILE A 93 0.68 5.28 -6.55
N LYS A 94 -0.58 5.65 -6.72
CA LYS A 94 -1.00 7.03 -6.93
C LYS A 94 -1.78 7.51 -5.73
N ASN A 95 -1.49 8.72 -5.25
CA ASN A 95 -2.12 9.36 -4.11
C ASN A 95 -2.16 8.44 -2.88
N ALA A 96 -0.97 8.13 -2.34
CA ALA A 96 -0.85 7.34 -1.14
C ALA A 96 -0.76 8.20 0.10
N LEU A 97 -1.31 7.71 1.20
CA LEU A 97 -1.09 8.20 2.55
C LEU A 97 -0.27 7.13 3.28
N TYR A 98 0.85 7.53 3.84
CA TYR A 98 1.69 6.67 4.68
C TYR A 98 1.61 7.16 6.12
N THR A 99 1.23 6.29 7.03
CA THR A 99 1.03 6.63 8.45
C THR A 99 1.35 5.44 9.35
N THR A 100 1.57 5.70 10.64
CA THR A 100 1.59 4.69 11.70
C THR A 100 0.32 4.73 12.55
N CYS A 101 -0.68 5.53 12.15
CA CYS A 101 -1.98 5.60 12.79
C CYS A 101 -2.91 4.54 12.19
N ASP A 102 -3.55 3.73 13.02
CA ASP A 102 -4.45 2.63 12.64
C ASP A 102 -5.86 3.06 12.26
N LEU A 103 -6.17 4.34 12.41
CA LEU A 103 -7.50 4.87 12.10
C LEU A 103 -7.75 4.94 10.59
N ASP A 104 -8.99 4.75 10.18
CA ASP A 104 -9.44 4.95 8.80
C ASP A 104 -9.15 6.35 8.30
N HIS A 105 -9.22 7.33 9.20
CA HIS A 105 -8.86 8.72 8.98
C HIS A 105 -7.70 9.08 9.92
N PRO A 106 -6.45 8.93 9.49
CA PRO A 106 -5.30 9.11 10.37
C PRO A 106 -5.10 10.57 10.76
N HIS A 107 -4.72 10.80 12.03
CA HIS A 107 -4.43 12.15 12.55
C HIS A 107 -3.21 12.79 11.91
N PHE A 108 -2.27 11.99 11.44
CA PHE A 108 -1.08 12.45 10.73
C PHE A 108 -0.69 11.45 9.65
N TYR A 109 -0.20 11.95 8.55
CA TYR A 109 0.25 11.12 7.44
C TYR A 109 1.20 11.86 6.51
N PHE A 110 2.05 11.09 5.86
CA PHE A 110 2.80 11.57 4.70
C PHE A 110 1.98 11.35 3.44
N LYS A 111 1.68 12.42 2.74
CA LYS A 111 0.99 12.35 1.45
C LYS A 111 1.99 12.20 0.32
N LEU A 112 1.91 11.09 -0.39
CA LEU A 112 2.76 10.71 -1.49
C LEU A 112 1.94 10.83 -2.78
N ARG A 113 2.32 11.73 -3.69
CA ARG A 113 1.59 11.86 -4.97
C ARG A 113 1.77 10.65 -5.86
N LYS A 114 2.98 10.12 -5.91
CA LYS A 114 3.35 8.91 -6.66
C LYS A 114 4.42 8.19 -5.86
N ALA A 115 4.28 6.89 -5.73
CA ALA A 115 5.30 6.03 -5.15
C ALA A 115 5.47 4.78 -6.00
N ILE A 116 6.67 4.23 -6.00
CA ILE A 116 7.01 2.96 -6.64
C ILE A 116 7.64 2.10 -5.55
N ILE A 117 6.98 0.98 -5.24
CA ILE A 117 7.53 -0.05 -4.36
C ILE A 117 8.22 -1.07 -5.25
N LYS A 118 9.51 -1.24 -5.05
CA LYS A 118 10.28 -2.30 -5.69
C LYS A 118 10.34 -3.50 -4.76
N PRO A 119 10.05 -4.71 -5.25
CA PRO A 119 10.19 -5.91 -4.45
C PRO A 119 11.61 -6.00 -3.88
N ASP A 120 11.71 -6.34 -2.58
CA ASP A 120 12.96 -6.60 -1.86
C ASP A 120 14.00 -5.46 -1.84
N ASP A 121 13.65 -4.25 -2.27
CA ASP A 121 14.57 -3.11 -2.32
C ASP A 121 14.03 -1.94 -1.49
N LYS A 122 13.40 -0.98 -2.14
CA LYS A 122 13.02 0.30 -1.55
C LYS A 122 11.71 0.83 -2.11
N ILE A 123 11.09 1.71 -1.36
CA ILE A 123 9.99 2.54 -1.81
C ILE A 123 10.59 3.87 -2.28
N VAL A 124 10.40 4.18 -3.54
CA VAL A 124 10.81 5.47 -4.13
C VAL A 124 9.57 6.34 -4.28
N SER A 125 9.58 7.49 -3.65
CA SER A 125 8.48 8.45 -3.74
C SER A 125 8.91 9.73 -4.43
N GLY A 126 8.00 10.33 -5.18
CA GLY A 126 8.07 11.72 -5.62
C GLY A 126 7.83 12.69 -4.44
N PRO A 127 7.26 13.87 -4.69
CA PRO A 127 7.02 14.84 -3.62
C PRO A 127 6.19 14.29 -2.48
N VAL A 128 6.68 14.51 -1.26
CA VAL A 128 6.10 14.06 0.00
C VAL A 128 5.81 15.27 0.87
N ASN A 129 4.62 15.37 1.42
CA ASN A 129 4.24 16.40 2.37
C ASN A 129 3.64 15.77 3.62
N LEU A 130 4.04 16.26 4.79
CA LEU A 130 3.45 15.86 6.06
C LEU A 130 2.15 16.64 6.29
N PHE A 131 1.10 15.91 6.64
CA PHE A 131 -0.19 16.44 7.08
C PHE A 131 -0.44 16.06 8.53
N VAL A 132 -1.02 16.97 9.29
CA VAL A 132 -1.49 16.74 10.66
C VAL A 132 -2.91 17.27 10.75
N SER A 133 -3.86 16.39 11.08
CA SER A 133 -5.30 16.68 11.08
C SER A 133 -5.76 17.36 9.78
N ASP A 134 -5.32 16.81 8.64
CA ASP A 134 -5.57 17.29 7.27
C ASP A 134 -5.00 18.67 6.92
N ILE A 135 -4.28 19.29 7.85
CA ILE A 135 -3.60 20.55 7.61
C ILE A 135 -2.20 20.27 7.06
N PRO A 136 -1.85 20.79 5.87
CA PRO A 136 -0.51 20.64 5.33
C PRO A 136 0.49 21.40 6.19
N THR A 137 1.53 20.71 6.63
CA THR A 137 2.65 21.36 7.31
C THR A 137 3.67 21.90 6.28
N PRO A 138 4.57 22.82 6.67
CA PRO A 138 5.66 23.27 5.81
C PRO A 138 6.73 22.20 5.59
N LEU A 139 6.59 21.02 6.24
CA LEU A 139 7.52 19.91 6.08
C LEU A 139 7.17 19.12 4.81
N GLY A 140 7.96 19.36 3.77
CA GLY A 140 7.86 18.65 2.50
C GLY A 140 9.24 18.31 1.96
N LEU A 141 9.30 17.15 1.27
CA LEU A 141 10.50 16.69 0.56
C LEU A 141 10.17 16.54 -0.93
N PRO A 142 11.07 16.91 -1.84
CA PRO A 142 10.87 16.75 -3.27
C PRO A 142 10.82 15.26 -3.68
N PHE A 143 11.46 14.40 -2.92
CA PHE A 143 11.47 12.94 -3.07
C PHE A 143 11.83 12.27 -1.75
N ALA A 144 11.45 11.01 -1.59
CA ALA A 144 11.82 10.20 -0.43
C ALA A 144 12.15 8.77 -0.86
N PHE A 145 13.10 8.17 -0.12
CA PHE A 145 13.44 6.76 -0.19
C PHE A 145 13.12 6.12 1.14
N LEU A 146 12.20 5.17 1.15
CA LEU A 146 11.81 4.42 2.34
C LEU A 146 12.29 2.98 2.19
N PRO A 147 12.84 2.36 3.24
CA PRO A 147 13.24 0.96 3.18
C PRO A 147 12.01 0.06 3.06
N ASN A 148 12.03 -0.90 2.14
CA ASN A 148 11.00 -1.92 1.98
C ASN A 148 11.51 -3.28 2.47
N LYS A 149 12.25 -3.32 3.57
CA LYS A 149 12.73 -4.58 4.13
C LYS A 149 11.84 -5.04 5.27
N LYS A 150 11.38 -6.27 5.18
CA LYS A 150 10.62 -6.98 6.22
C LYS A 150 11.41 -7.22 7.53
N ASN A 151 12.69 -6.85 7.62
CA ASN A 151 13.52 -7.10 8.79
C ASN A 151 14.40 -5.91 9.14
N LYS A 152 14.21 -5.45 10.36
CA LYS A 152 14.91 -4.44 11.16
C LYS A 152 14.41 -3.02 10.94
N SER A 153 13.67 -2.55 11.94
CA SER A 153 13.47 -1.14 12.23
C SER A 153 14.81 -0.43 12.24
N ALA A 154 15.16 0.21 11.15
CA ALA A 154 16.15 1.26 11.17
C ALA A 154 15.40 2.55 11.48
N ASN A 155 15.08 2.77 12.75
CA ASN A 155 14.68 4.08 13.23
C ASN A 155 15.89 4.98 13.14
N GLY A 156 16.02 5.75 12.09
CA GLY A 156 17.23 6.50 11.91
C GLY A 156 16.99 7.89 11.39
N ILE A 157 16.56 8.80 12.27
CA ILE A 157 17.15 10.14 12.23
C ILE A 157 18.52 9.95 12.89
N ILE A 158 19.55 9.76 12.09
CA ILE A 158 20.93 9.84 12.55
C ILE A 158 21.17 11.33 12.82
N ILE A 159 21.10 11.75 14.08
CA ILE A 159 21.59 13.05 14.50
C ILE A 159 23.11 12.98 14.34
N PRO A 160 23.74 13.80 13.47
CA PRO A 160 25.17 13.82 13.36
C PRO A 160 25.76 14.28 14.72
N THR A 161 26.45 13.38 15.39
CA THR A 161 27.24 13.73 16.57
C THR A 161 28.51 14.38 16.07
N TYR A 162 28.63 15.68 16.28
CA TYR A 162 29.89 16.40 16.11
C TYR A 162 30.80 15.98 17.28
N GLY A 163 31.74 15.11 17.01
CA GLY A 163 32.84 14.82 17.94
C GLY A 163 33.91 15.91 17.79
N GLU A 164 34.12 16.73 18.82
CA GLU A 164 35.36 17.47 18.95
C GLU A 164 36.48 16.46 19.19
N SER A 165 37.33 16.25 18.20
CA SER A 165 38.59 15.59 18.40
C SER A 165 39.50 16.58 19.14
N GLN A 166 39.68 16.37 20.44
CA GLN A 166 40.79 17.05 21.15
C GLN A 166 42.10 16.49 20.57
N GLY A 167 42.67 17.25 19.67
CA GLY A 167 44.06 17.08 19.24
C GLY A 167 45.02 17.53 20.31
N LEU A 168 45.92 16.70 20.69
CA LEU A 168 47.19 17.02 21.32
C LEU A 168 48.15 17.60 20.29
#